data_853402a1164025e3f1651cf351459ac6
#
_entry.id   853402a1164025e3f1651cf351459ac6
#
_cell.length_a   1.000
_cell.length_b   1.000
_cell.length_c   1.000
_cell.angle_alpha   90.00
_cell.angle_beta   90.00
_cell.angle_gamma   90.00
#
_symmetry.space_group_name_H-M   'P 1'
#
loop_
_entity.id
_entity.type
_entity.pdbx_description
1 polymer ?
#
loop_
_entity_poly.entity_id
_entity_poly.type
_entity_poly.pdbx_seq_one_letter_code
_entity_poly.pdbx_strand_id
1 'polypeptide(L)'
;MTTTQPITTPQPPIPDAGTPPLPAAWQAAFEQALPYADFLSTHATPDQRSRWDAFHGQVVLSAAQTELLDSFVRRMPVLVLAGAWCGDCVNQCPIFTRFAEASPLIDVRFLDRDARPEIAAHLKVCGGQRVPVAMFLSEDFHPVVFHGDRTLAAYRMAVADQLGTSCPTGLVPPAEEAVAAVVADWLCIFERVQLILRLSGRLRKLHGD
;
A
#
# COMPACT_ATOMS: atom_id res chain seq x y z
N MET A 1 34.82 30.22 -20.86
CA MET A 1 33.53 29.79 -20.27
C MET A 1 33.67 28.31 -19.89
N THR A 2 33.95 28.04 -18.62
CA THR A 2 34.24 26.69 -18.11
C THR A 2 32.92 26.08 -17.60
N THR A 3 32.38 25.12 -18.32
CA THR A 3 31.13 24.44 -17.94
C THR A 3 31.45 23.43 -16.84
N THR A 4 31.10 23.77 -15.61
CA THR A 4 31.19 22.84 -14.46
C THR A 4 30.08 21.81 -14.58
N GLN A 5 30.43 20.56 -14.88
CA GLN A 5 29.49 19.44 -14.83
C GLN A 5 29.12 19.12 -13.36
N PRO A 6 27.84 18.82 -13.06
CA PRO A 6 27.46 18.41 -11.72
C PRO A 6 28.10 17.06 -11.38
N ILE A 7 28.78 16.98 -10.23
CA ILE A 7 29.33 15.75 -9.67
C ILE A 7 28.15 14.89 -9.18
N THR A 8 27.78 13.91 -9.98
CA THR A 8 26.79 12.88 -9.56
C THR A 8 27.51 11.94 -8.60
N THR A 9 27.23 12.05 -7.32
CA THR A 9 27.69 11.07 -6.31
C THR A 9 27.12 9.70 -6.67
N PRO A 10 27.92 8.63 -6.81
CA PRO A 10 27.40 7.30 -7.08
C PRO A 10 26.47 6.86 -5.94
N GLN A 11 25.23 6.55 -6.27
CA GLN A 11 24.30 5.98 -5.31
C GLN A 11 24.83 4.59 -4.90
N PRO A 12 24.88 4.26 -3.60
CA PRO A 12 25.34 2.95 -3.18
C PRO A 12 24.50 1.85 -3.85
N PRO A 13 25.09 0.70 -4.19
CA PRO A 13 24.37 -0.39 -4.84
C PRO A 13 23.19 -0.80 -3.97
N ILE A 14 22.01 -0.87 -4.57
CA ILE A 14 20.78 -1.34 -3.92
C ILE A 14 21.00 -2.82 -3.60
N PRO A 15 20.89 -3.28 -2.34
CA PRO A 15 21.06 -4.68 -2.00
C PRO A 15 20.20 -5.57 -2.89
N ASP A 16 20.76 -6.65 -3.41
CA ASP A 16 19.98 -7.68 -4.10
C ASP A 16 18.93 -8.24 -3.14
N ALA A 17 17.71 -8.43 -3.60
CA ALA A 17 16.63 -8.93 -2.76
C ALA A 17 16.88 -10.36 -2.24
N GLY A 18 17.83 -11.08 -2.85
CA GLY A 18 18.15 -12.46 -2.44
C GLY A 18 16.98 -13.43 -2.57
N THR A 19 16.99 -14.47 -1.77
CA THR A 19 15.89 -15.45 -1.70
C THR A 19 14.62 -14.79 -1.12
N PRO A 20 13.43 -14.98 -1.71
CA PRO A 20 12.18 -14.44 -1.17
C PRO A 20 11.97 -14.89 0.29
N PRO A 21 11.46 -14.00 1.16
CA PRO A 21 11.19 -14.33 2.54
C PRO A 21 10.19 -15.48 2.67
N LEU A 22 10.43 -16.36 3.64
CA LEU A 22 9.49 -17.41 4.01
C LEU A 22 8.24 -16.81 4.68
N PRO A 23 7.10 -17.53 4.72
CA PRO A 23 5.88 -17.07 5.39
C PRO A 23 6.09 -16.58 6.82
N ALA A 24 6.95 -17.23 7.59
CA ALA A 24 7.29 -16.81 8.95
C ALA A 24 7.94 -15.40 9.02
N ALA A 25 8.73 -15.02 8.01
CA ALA A 25 9.31 -13.68 7.95
C ALA A 25 8.25 -12.62 7.60
N TRP A 26 7.31 -12.95 6.71
CA TRP A 26 6.16 -12.09 6.42
C TRP A 26 5.24 -11.94 7.64
N GLN A 27 5.00 -13.03 8.36
CA GLN A 27 4.24 -13.01 9.61
C GLN A 27 4.90 -12.08 10.63
N ALA A 28 6.19 -12.25 10.88
CA ALA A 28 6.93 -11.42 11.82
C ALA A 28 6.92 -9.92 11.43
N ALA A 29 7.02 -9.62 10.13
CA ALA A 29 6.91 -8.24 9.64
C ALA A 29 5.50 -7.68 9.84
N PHE A 30 4.47 -8.48 9.58
CA PHE A 30 3.08 -8.09 9.78
C PHE A 30 2.74 -7.85 11.26
N GLU A 31 3.23 -8.71 12.16
CA GLU A 31 3.01 -8.58 13.61
C GLU A 31 3.70 -7.33 14.20
N GLN A 32 4.79 -6.88 13.61
CA GLN A 32 5.48 -5.64 14.00
C GLN A 32 4.89 -4.39 13.34
N ALA A 33 4.13 -4.55 12.27
CA ALA A 33 3.46 -3.44 11.60
C ALA A 33 2.30 -2.91 12.44
N LEU A 34 2.03 -1.63 12.33
CA LEU A 34 1.10 -0.91 13.18
C LEU A 34 -0.26 -0.69 12.49
N PRO A 35 -1.36 -0.70 13.23
CA PRO A 35 -2.63 -0.16 12.76
C PRO A 35 -2.49 1.31 12.36
N TYR A 36 -3.42 1.83 11.56
CA TYR A 36 -3.40 3.19 11.01
C TYR A 36 -3.11 4.28 12.05
N ALA A 37 -3.88 4.30 13.13
CA ALA A 37 -3.74 5.33 14.16
C ALA A 37 -2.39 5.28 14.88
N ASP A 38 -1.89 4.07 15.17
CA ASP A 38 -0.62 3.84 15.85
C ASP A 38 0.56 4.16 14.93
N PHE A 39 0.46 3.81 13.64
CA PHE A 39 1.45 4.19 12.63
C PHE A 39 1.60 5.72 12.54
N LEU A 40 0.50 6.45 12.44
CA LEU A 40 0.55 7.90 12.40
C LEU A 40 1.02 8.53 13.71
N SER A 41 0.65 7.97 14.87
CA SER A 41 1.12 8.47 16.15
C SER A 41 2.63 8.28 16.35
N THR A 42 3.19 7.24 15.75
CA THR A 42 4.62 6.89 15.89
C THR A 42 5.50 7.61 14.86
N HIS A 43 5.02 7.74 13.60
CA HIS A 43 5.87 8.13 12.47
C HIS A 43 5.50 9.48 11.83
N ALA A 44 4.32 10.05 12.14
CA ALA A 44 3.87 11.28 11.51
C ALA A 44 4.09 12.51 12.41
N THR A 45 4.50 13.62 11.78
CA THR A 45 4.35 14.94 12.42
C THR A 45 2.86 15.32 12.49
N PRO A 46 2.47 16.31 13.33
CA PRO A 46 1.09 16.76 13.38
C PRO A 46 0.52 17.18 12.02
N ASP A 47 1.31 17.86 11.19
CA ASP A 47 0.90 18.29 9.85
C ASP A 47 0.73 17.11 8.87
N GLN A 48 1.60 16.10 8.96
CA GLN A 48 1.48 14.88 8.18
C GLN A 48 0.21 14.13 8.57
N ARG A 49 -0.01 13.93 9.89
CA ARG A 49 -1.21 13.28 10.40
C ARG A 49 -2.48 14.00 9.94
N SER A 50 -2.52 15.33 10.05
CA SER A 50 -3.66 16.13 9.59
C SER A 50 -4.01 15.87 8.12
N ARG A 51 -3.00 15.73 7.25
CA ARG A 51 -3.22 15.42 5.82
C ARG A 51 -3.77 14.00 5.60
N TRP A 52 -3.25 13.01 6.31
CA TRP A 52 -3.75 11.64 6.26
C TRP A 52 -5.21 11.56 6.72
N ASP A 53 -5.52 12.20 7.86
CA ASP A 53 -6.87 12.20 8.44
C ASP A 53 -7.86 12.98 7.54
N ALA A 54 -7.43 14.09 6.95
CA ALA A 54 -8.23 14.85 6.00
C ALA A 54 -8.59 14.02 4.75
N PHE A 55 -7.62 13.30 4.19
CA PHE A 55 -7.86 12.42 3.04
C PHE A 55 -8.73 11.22 3.44
N HIS A 56 -8.51 10.63 4.61
CA HIS A 56 -9.38 9.56 5.15
C HIS A 56 -10.85 10.00 5.21
N GLY A 57 -11.10 11.25 5.62
CA GLY A 57 -12.44 11.85 5.61
C GLY A 57 -13.07 12.02 4.22
N GLN A 58 -12.26 12.12 3.16
CA GLN A 58 -12.74 12.24 1.78
C GLN A 58 -13.11 10.90 1.13
N VAL A 59 -12.57 9.79 1.65
CA VAL A 59 -12.83 8.45 1.12
C VAL A 59 -14.22 8.00 1.55
N VAL A 60 -15.17 8.03 0.62
CA VAL A 60 -16.54 7.58 0.82
C VAL A 60 -16.79 6.36 -0.07
N LEU A 61 -17.21 5.26 0.56
CA LEU A 61 -17.59 4.05 -0.15
C LEU A 61 -19.09 4.09 -0.50
N SER A 62 -19.43 3.71 -1.72
CA SER A 62 -20.82 3.50 -2.10
C SER A 62 -21.39 2.25 -1.41
N ALA A 63 -22.73 2.14 -1.35
CA ALA A 63 -23.39 0.97 -0.80
C ALA A 63 -22.93 -0.34 -1.49
N ALA A 64 -22.79 -0.33 -2.82
CA ALA A 64 -22.32 -1.48 -3.58
C ALA A 64 -20.86 -1.87 -3.25
N GLN A 65 -19.99 -0.89 -3.00
CA GLN A 65 -18.59 -1.15 -2.60
C GLN A 65 -18.53 -1.73 -1.18
N THR A 66 -19.34 -1.22 -0.28
CA THR A 66 -19.43 -1.75 1.10
C THR A 66 -19.98 -3.18 1.10
N GLU A 67 -21.04 -3.45 0.33
CA GLU A 67 -21.62 -4.79 0.18
C GLU A 67 -20.60 -5.78 -0.40
N LEU A 68 -19.83 -5.38 -1.40
CA LEU A 68 -18.75 -6.19 -1.96
C LEU A 68 -17.70 -6.55 -0.90
N LEU A 69 -17.22 -5.58 -0.12
CA LEU A 69 -16.24 -5.79 0.94
C LEU A 69 -16.77 -6.69 2.06
N ASP A 70 -18.04 -6.51 2.44
CA ASP A 70 -18.70 -7.35 3.45
C ASP A 70 -18.91 -8.80 2.98
N SER A 71 -18.97 -9.02 1.66
CA SER A 71 -19.08 -10.35 1.06
C SER A 71 -17.79 -11.19 1.09
N PHE A 72 -16.68 -10.63 1.55
CA PHE A 72 -15.41 -11.34 1.66
C PHE A 72 -15.50 -12.46 2.70
N VAL A 73 -14.85 -13.60 2.44
CA VAL A 73 -14.97 -14.80 3.28
C VAL A 73 -13.63 -15.33 3.80
N ARG A 74 -12.52 -14.85 3.25
CA ARG A 74 -11.17 -15.24 3.71
C ARG A 74 -10.50 -14.08 4.41
N ARG A 75 -9.87 -14.33 5.56
CA ARG A 75 -9.03 -13.34 6.21
C ARG A 75 -7.88 -12.97 5.27
N MET A 76 -7.65 -11.68 5.12
CA MET A 76 -6.67 -11.10 4.21
C MET A 76 -5.78 -10.10 4.95
N PRO A 77 -4.65 -10.56 5.52
CA PRO A 77 -3.65 -9.66 6.05
C PRO A 77 -3.00 -8.85 4.91
N VAL A 78 -2.92 -7.53 5.08
CA VAL A 78 -2.33 -6.60 4.11
C VAL A 78 -1.23 -5.81 4.81
N LEU A 79 0.02 -6.14 4.50
CA LEU A 79 1.18 -5.42 4.99
C LEU A 79 1.49 -4.26 4.04
N VAL A 80 1.35 -3.04 4.52
CA VAL A 80 1.58 -1.83 3.71
C VAL A 80 2.91 -1.20 4.10
N LEU A 81 3.87 -1.25 3.18
CA LEU A 81 5.10 -0.47 3.31
C LEU A 81 4.77 0.99 2.98
N ALA A 82 4.97 1.89 3.92
CA ALA A 82 4.54 3.28 3.81
C ALA A 82 5.59 4.26 4.38
N GLY A 83 5.38 5.54 4.10
CA GLY A 83 6.08 6.64 4.75
C GLY A 83 5.08 7.73 5.08
N ALA A 84 5.00 8.17 6.33
CA ALA A 84 4.06 9.20 6.75
C ALA A 84 4.25 10.54 6.01
N TRP A 85 5.47 10.78 5.55
CA TRP A 85 5.90 11.95 4.77
C TRP A 85 5.49 11.89 3.29
N CYS A 86 5.16 10.71 2.75
CA CYS A 86 4.95 10.49 1.32
C CYS A 86 3.55 10.89 0.88
N GLY A 87 3.44 11.77 -0.13
CA GLY A 87 2.16 12.22 -0.67
C GLY A 87 1.33 11.11 -1.34
N ASP A 88 1.98 10.14 -2.00
CA ASP A 88 1.27 8.97 -2.54
C ASP A 88 0.69 8.10 -1.42
N CYS A 89 1.38 8.00 -0.27
CA CYS A 89 0.85 7.32 0.90
C CYS A 89 -0.36 8.08 1.49
N VAL A 90 -0.28 9.41 1.58
CA VAL A 90 -1.42 10.26 1.99
C VAL A 90 -2.66 9.98 1.14
N ASN A 91 -2.47 9.87 -0.18
CA ASN A 91 -3.57 9.77 -1.15
C ASN A 91 -4.05 8.33 -1.42
N GLN A 92 -3.47 7.32 -0.78
CA GLN A 92 -3.85 5.92 -1.03
C GLN A 92 -4.02 5.09 0.24
N CYS A 93 -3.13 5.20 1.22
CA CYS A 93 -3.18 4.37 2.43
C CYS A 93 -4.48 4.48 3.23
N PRO A 94 -5.10 5.67 3.36
CA PRO A 94 -6.39 5.78 4.04
C PRO A 94 -7.53 5.01 3.35
N ILE A 95 -7.43 4.74 2.04
CA ILE A 95 -8.39 3.89 1.31
C ILE A 95 -8.38 2.46 1.87
N PHE A 96 -7.18 1.92 2.15
CA PHE A 96 -7.06 0.57 2.72
C PHE A 96 -7.68 0.49 4.12
N THR A 97 -7.55 1.56 4.89
CA THR A 97 -8.19 1.68 6.21
C THR A 97 -9.70 1.68 6.07
N ARG A 98 -10.27 2.42 5.12
CA ARG A 98 -11.71 2.39 4.83
C ARG A 98 -12.22 1.00 4.42
N PHE A 99 -11.42 0.25 3.65
CA PHE A 99 -11.77 -1.13 3.31
C PHE A 99 -11.75 -2.06 4.54
N ALA A 100 -10.77 -1.88 5.43
CA ALA A 100 -10.70 -2.63 6.68
C ALA A 100 -11.83 -2.26 7.66
N GLU A 101 -12.29 -1.00 7.66
CA GLU A 101 -13.46 -0.57 8.43
C GLU A 101 -14.77 -1.19 7.90
N ALA A 102 -14.84 -1.43 6.56
CA ALA A 102 -16.00 -2.03 5.91
C ALA A 102 -16.02 -3.57 5.99
N SER A 103 -14.88 -4.23 6.25
CA SER A 103 -14.80 -5.69 6.32
C SER A 103 -13.85 -6.16 7.42
N PRO A 104 -14.32 -6.90 8.43
CA PRO A 104 -13.48 -7.40 9.53
C PRO A 104 -12.47 -8.46 9.07
N LEU A 105 -12.59 -8.96 7.83
CA LEU A 105 -11.66 -9.92 7.26
C LEU A 105 -10.44 -9.28 6.60
N ILE A 106 -10.44 -7.97 6.44
CA ILE A 106 -9.30 -7.19 5.93
C ILE A 106 -8.51 -6.64 7.12
N ASP A 107 -7.30 -7.16 7.34
CA ASP A 107 -6.41 -6.73 8.42
C ASP A 107 -5.24 -5.95 7.82
N VAL A 108 -5.37 -4.60 7.80
CA VAL A 108 -4.35 -3.70 7.23
C VAL A 108 -3.42 -3.21 8.31
N ARG A 109 -2.12 -3.38 8.09
CA ARG A 109 -1.07 -2.85 8.96
C ARG A 109 0.00 -2.14 8.17
N PHE A 110 0.52 -1.07 8.76
CA PHE A 110 1.50 -0.18 8.14
C PHE A 110 2.87 -0.39 8.76
N LEU A 111 3.87 -0.56 7.90
CA LEU A 111 5.27 -0.68 8.26
C LEU A 111 6.02 0.50 7.66
N ASP A 112 6.79 1.23 8.50
CA ASP A 112 7.64 2.29 7.97
C ASP A 112 8.72 1.70 7.04
N ARG A 113 8.87 2.29 5.86
CA ARG A 113 9.76 1.81 4.80
C ARG A 113 11.20 1.65 5.29
N ASP A 114 11.65 2.54 6.14
CA ASP A 114 13.04 2.60 6.56
C ASP A 114 13.31 1.76 7.82
N ALA A 115 12.24 1.28 8.50
CA ALA A 115 12.35 0.43 9.69
C ALA A 115 12.76 -1.03 9.38
N ARG A 116 12.44 -1.55 8.18
CA ARG A 116 12.68 -2.94 7.79
C ARG A 116 13.24 -3.04 6.37
N PRO A 117 14.52 -2.65 6.15
CA PRO A 117 15.13 -2.62 4.82
C PRO A 117 15.19 -4.00 4.15
N GLU A 118 15.26 -5.08 4.92
CA GLU A 118 15.25 -6.45 4.40
C GLU A 118 13.89 -6.83 3.80
N ILE A 119 12.78 -6.36 4.36
CA ILE A 119 11.43 -6.53 3.78
C ILE A 119 11.26 -5.60 2.57
N ALA A 120 11.66 -4.34 2.70
CA ALA A 120 11.57 -3.35 1.64
C ALA A 120 12.35 -3.77 0.38
N ALA A 121 13.46 -4.52 0.53
CA ALA A 121 14.24 -5.03 -0.59
C ALA A 121 13.45 -5.94 -1.53
N HIS A 122 12.44 -6.67 -1.02
CA HIS A 122 11.58 -7.57 -1.78
C HIS A 122 10.34 -6.86 -2.41
N LEU A 123 10.09 -5.60 -2.05
CA LEU A 123 8.91 -4.84 -2.45
C LEU A 123 9.27 -3.63 -3.34
N LYS A 124 10.24 -3.81 -4.23
CA LYS A 124 10.69 -2.75 -5.14
C LYS A 124 9.75 -2.63 -6.34
N VAL A 125 9.46 -1.38 -6.72
CA VAL A 125 8.72 -1.06 -7.95
C VAL A 125 9.70 -0.45 -8.94
N CYS A 126 9.89 -1.09 -10.09
CA CYS A 126 10.87 -0.69 -11.10
C CYS A 126 12.29 -0.47 -10.51
N GLY A 127 12.72 -1.39 -9.62
CA GLY A 127 14.02 -1.33 -8.94
C GLY A 127 14.14 -0.30 -7.81
N GLY A 128 13.15 0.57 -7.62
CA GLY A 128 13.12 1.62 -6.58
C GLY A 128 12.32 1.20 -5.34
N GLN A 129 12.77 1.67 -4.19
CA GLN A 129 12.03 1.53 -2.92
C GLN A 129 10.92 2.58 -2.85
N ARG A 130 9.90 2.41 -3.66
CA ARG A 130 8.73 3.30 -3.70
C ARG A 130 7.72 2.93 -2.62
N VAL A 131 6.90 3.90 -2.22
CA VAL A 131 5.80 3.74 -1.27
C VAL A 131 4.58 4.54 -1.75
N PRO A 132 3.34 4.05 -1.47
CA PRO A 132 3.03 2.82 -0.73
C PRO A 132 3.25 1.56 -1.55
N VAL A 133 3.57 0.45 -0.89
CA VAL A 133 3.47 -0.88 -1.48
C VAL A 133 2.65 -1.76 -0.56
N ALA A 134 1.56 -2.32 -1.07
CA ALA A 134 0.69 -3.24 -0.36
C ALA A 134 1.06 -4.69 -0.71
N MET A 135 1.55 -5.44 0.27
CA MET A 135 1.75 -6.89 0.18
C MET A 135 0.51 -7.59 0.75
N PHE A 136 -0.17 -8.33 -0.09
CA PHE A 136 -1.31 -9.15 0.28
C PHE A 136 -0.83 -10.55 0.68
N LEU A 137 -1.28 -11.00 1.83
CA LEU A 137 -0.92 -12.29 2.41
C LEU A 137 -2.16 -13.16 2.55
N SER A 138 -1.96 -14.47 2.50
CA SER A 138 -3.01 -15.41 2.94
C SER A 138 -3.10 -15.42 4.47
N GLU A 139 -4.15 -16.01 5.00
CA GLU A 139 -4.40 -16.11 6.45
C GLU A 139 -3.30 -16.83 7.23
N ASP A 140 -2.47 -17.61 6.56
CA ASP A 140 -1.27 -18.29 7.08
C ASP A 140 0.04 -17.63 6.54
N PHE A 141 -0.04 -16.36 6.17
CA PHE A 141 1.06 -15.47 5.80
C PHE A 141 1.89 -15.87 4.57
N HIS A 142 1.34 -16.73 3.69
CA HIS A 142 1.96 -16.90 2.38
C HIS A 142 1.73 -15.65 1.51
N PRO A 143 2.77 -15.15 0.81
CA PRO A 143 2.61 -14.04 -0.11
C PRO A 143 1.66 -14.42 -1.26
N VAL A 144 0.70 -13.56 -1.56
CA VAL A 144 -0.24 -13.73 -2.67
C VAL A 144 0.20 -12.87 -3.84
N VAL A 145 0.32 -11.57 -3.61
CA VAL A 145 0.75 -10.57 -4.59
C VAL A 145 1.10 -9.28 -3.85
N PHE A 146 1.97 -8.46 -4.43
CA PHE A 146 2.11 -7.08 -3.98
C PHE A 146 1.72 -6.10 -5.09
N HIS A 147 1.21 -4.96 -4.70
CA HIS A 147 0.91 -3.83 -5.56
C HIS A 147 1.50 -2.55 -4.97
N GLY A 148 2.10 -1.76 -5.81
CA GLY A 148 2.61 -0.45 -5.48
C GLY A 148 2.99 0.26 -6.78
N ASP A 149 3.32 1.50 -6.78
CA ASP A 149 3.21 2.52 -5.73
C ASP A 149 1.93 3.34 -5.92
N ARG A 150 1.38 3.26 -7.13
CA ARG A 150 0.17 3.95 -7.58
C ARG A 150 -0.75 2.99 -8.33
N THR A 151 -2.04 3.29 -8.31
CA THR A 151 -3.01 2.62 -9.17
C THR A 151 -2.91 3.12 -10.62
N LEU A 152 -3.62 2.47 -11.53
CA LEU A 152 -3.66 2.90 -12.93
C LEU A 152 -4.23 4.32 -13.06
N ALA A 153 -5.31 4.63 -12.33
CA ALA A 153 -5.88 5.98 -12.30
C ALA A 153 -4.87 7.01 -11.81
N ALA A 154 -4.16 6.73 -10.71
CA ALA A 154 -3.13 7.61 -10.17
C ALA A 154 -1.94 7.81 -11.13
N TYR A 155 -1.51 6.75 -11.84
CA TYR A 155 -0.48 6.89 -12.88
C TYR A 155 -0.94 7.72 -14.06
N ARG A 156 -2.19 7.55 -14.53
CA ARG A 156 -2.73 8.35 -15.62
C ARG A 156 -2.78 9.84 -15.27
N MET A 157 -3.21 10.17 -14.05
CA MET A 157 -3.18 11.54 -13.55
C MET A 157 -1.76 12.11 -13.49
N ALA A 158 -0.81 11.36 -12.92
CA ALA A 158 0.57 11.80 -12.82
C ALA A 158 1.24 12.03 -14.18
N VAL A 159 0.91 11.21 -15.19
CA VAL A 159 1.40 11.40 -16.57
C VAL A 159 0.74 12.61 -17.23
N ALA A 160 -0.55 12.86 -16.99
CA ALA A 160 -1.26 14.01 -17.53
C ALA A 160 -0.72 15.33 -16.95
N ASP A 161 -0.39 15.36 -15.66
CA ASP A 161 0.13 16.56 -14.99
C ASP A 161 1.57 16.85 -15.39
N GLN A 162 2.44 15.86 -15.39
CA GLN A 162 3.84 16.05 -15.78
C GLN A 162 4.53 14.71 -16.06
N LEU A 163 5.01 14.52 -17.26
CA LEU A 163 5.91 13.44 -17.62
C LEU A 163 7.13 13.38 -16.66
N GLY A 164 7.01 12.62 -15.60
CA GLY A 164 8.16 12.18 -14.80
C GLY A 164 8.48 12.97 -13.55
N THR A 165 7.66 13.83 -13.04
CA THR A 165 7.94 14.46 -11.75
C THR A 165 7.51 13.65 -10.55
N SER A 166 8.30 13.88 -9.53
CA SER A 166 8.30 13.44 -8.15
C SER A 166 6.91 13.20 -7.53
N CYS A 167 6.93 12.33 -6.53
CA CYS A 167 5.84 12.08 -5.59
C CYS A 167 5.08 13.36 -5.22
N PRO A 168 3.74 13.40 -5.37
CA PRO A 168 2.95 14.56 -4.95
C PRO A 168 3.16 14.83 -3.46
N THR A 169 3.19 16.10 -3.10
CA THR A 169 3.44 16.51 -1.71
C THR A 169 2.28 16.22 -0.76
N GLY A 170 1.09 15.94 -1.30
CA GLY A 170 -0.15 15.81 -0.53
C GLY A 170 -0.65 17.14 0.04
N LEU A 171 -0.10 18.28 -0.42
CA LEU A 171 -0.52 19.61 0.05
C LEU A 171 -1.84 20.06 -0.61
N VAL A 172 -2.09 19.61 -1.83
CA VAL A 172 -3.35 19.87 -2.55
C VAL A 172 -4.13 18.57 -2.60
N PRO A 173 -5.34 18.50 -2.01
CA PRO A 173 -6.17 17.30 -2.08
C PRO A 173 -6.61 17.05 -3.53
N PRO A 174 -6.67 15.76 -3.95
CA PRO A 174 -7.15 15.42 -5.29
C PRO A 174 -8.65 15.72 -5.44
N ALA A 175 -9.10 15.90 -6.68
CA ALA A 175 -10.52 16.04 -6.98
C ALA A 175 -11.31 14.78 -6.62
N GLU A 176 -12.59 14.92 -6.31
CA GLU A 176 -13.46 13.82 -5.85
C GLU A 176 -13.52 12.67 -6.87
N GLU A 177 -13.64 12.97 -8.16
CA GLU A 177 -13.65 11.95 -9.22
C GLU A 177 -12.31 11.20 -9.29
N ALA A 178 -11.20 11.87 -9.01
CA ALA A 178 -9.88 11.26 -8.96
C ALA A 178 -9.76 10.31 -7.75
N VAL A 179 -10.29 10.69 -6.60
CA VAL A 179 -10.37 9.83 -5.41
C VAL A 179 -11.20 8.60 -5.72
N ALA A 180 -12.40 8.78 -6.29
CA ALA A 180 -13.30 7.68 -6.63
C ALA A 180 -12.66 6.68 -7.61
N ALA A 181 -11.91 7.16 -8.61
CA ALA A 181 -11.20 6.30 -9.56
C ALA A 181 -10.09 5.48 -8.87
N VAL A 182 -9.33 6.08 -7.97
CA VAL A 182 -8.28 5.38 -7.20
C VAL A 182 -8.90 4.36 -6.23
N VAL A 183 -10.01 4.70 -5.59
CA VAL A 183 -10.78 3.76 -4.74
C VAL A 183 -11.26 2.56 -5.56
N ALA A 184 -11.80 2.78 -6.74
CA ALA A 184 -12.27 1.70 -7.62
C ALA A 184 -11.11 0.78 -8.06
N ASP A 185 -9.97 1.33 -8.45
CA ASP A 185 -8.79 0.55 -8.82
C ASP A 185 -8.31 -0.32 -7.64
N TRP A 186 -8.20 0.24 -6.43
CA TRP A 186 -7.80 -0.52 -5.25
C TRP A 186 -8.84 -1.59 -4.88
N LEU A 187 -10.13 -1.28 -4.99
CA LEU A 187 -11.20 -2.25 -4.72
C LEU A 187 -11.10 -3.47 -5.65
N CYS A 188 -10.84 -3.26 -6.95
CA CYS A 188 -10.61 -4.34 -7.90
C CYS A 188 -9.40 -5.22 -7.50
N ILE A 189 -8.34 -4.62 -6.95
CA ILE A 189 -7.17 -5.36 -6.46
C ILE A 189 -7.54 -6.20 -5.23
N PHE A 190 -8.22 -5.63 -4.26
CA PHE A 190 -8.67 -6.33 -3.04
C PHE A 190 -9.63 -7.48 -3.36
N GLU A 191 -10.63 -7.24 -4.23
CA GLU A 191 -11.54 -8.27 -4.71
C GLU A 191 -10.79 -9.40 -5.42
N ARG A 192 -9.88 -9.06 -6.34
CA ARG A 192 -9.05 -10.06 -7.02
C ARG A 192 -8.29 -10.94 -6.03
N VAL A 193 -7.68 -10.36 -5.00
CA VAL A 193 -6.97 -11.13 -3.97
C VAL A 193 -7.92 -12.03 -3.21
N GLN A 194 -9.09 -11.53 -2.81
CA GLN A 194 -10.11 -12.33 -2.13
C GLN A 194 -10.53 -13.55 -2.97
N LEU A 195 -10.71 -13.38 -4.28
CA LEU A 195 -11.04 -14.48 -5.19
C LEU A 195 -9.89 -15.49 -5.33
N ILE A 196 -8.63 -15.02 -5.36
CA ILE A 196 -7.46 -15.91 -5.33
C ILE A 196 -7.44 -16.75 -4.06
N LEU A 197 -7.68 -16.14 -2.90
CA LEU A 197 -7.71 -16.83 -1.61
C LEU A 197 -8.86 -17.88 -1.56
N ARG A 198 -10.04 -17.54 -2.05
CA ARG A 198 -11.19 -18.46 -2.12
C ARG A 198 -10.96 -19.66 -3.04
N LEU A 199 -10.26 -19.45 -4.15
CA LEU A 199 -9.96 -20.50 -5.13
C LEU A 199 -8.71 -21.32 -4.79
N SER A 200 -7.97 -20.94 -3.74
CA SER A 200 -6.77 -21.67 -3.33
C SER A 200 -7.10 -23.08 -2.85
N GLY A 201 -6.66 -24.09 -3.59
CA GLY A 201 -6.87 -25.50 -3.21
C GLY A 201 -6.24 -25.86 -1.85
N ARG A 202 -5.19 -25.14 -1.44
CA ARG A 202 -4.55 -25.30 -0.12
C ARG A 202 -5.46 -24.76 0.99
N LEU A 203 -5.99 -23.55 0.84
CA LEU A 203 -6.88 -22.94 1.83
C LEU A 203 -8.22 -23.68 1.91
N ARG A 204 -8.76 -24.09 0.77
CA ARG A 204 -9.98 -24.89 0.73
C ARG A 204 -9.84 -26.20 1.50
N LYS A 205 -8.71 -26.90 1.37
CA LYS A 205 -8.43 -28.10 2.19
C LYS A 205 -8.33 -27.77 3.67
N LEU A 206 -7.74 -26.62 4.03
CA LEU A 206 -7.61 -26.18 5.42
C LEU A 206 -8.98 -25.93 6.06
N HIS A 207 -9.91 -25.36 5.31
CA HIS A 207 -11.26 -25.01 5.79
C HIS A 207 -12.33 -26.09 5.52
N GLY A 208 -12.04 -27.08 4.70
CA GLY A 208 -12.98 -28.13 4.35
C GLY A 208 -14.09 -27.71 3.38
N ASP A 209 -13.82 -26.70 2.53
CA ASP A 209 -14.75 -26.14 1.54
C ASP A 209 -14.25 -26.22 0.08
#